data_90625408b1d443fcec4e1318de4da18c
#
_entry.id   90625408b1d443fcec4e1318de4da18c
#
_cell.length_a   1.000
_cell.length_b   1.000
_cell.length_c   1.000
_cell.angle_alpha   90.00
_cell.angle_beta   90.00
_cell.angle_gamma   90.00
#
_symmetry.space_group_name_H-M   'P 1'
#
loop_
_entity.id
_entity.type
_entity.pdbx_description
1 polymer ?
#
loop_
_entity_poly.entity_id
_entity_poly.type
_entity_poly.pdbx_seq_one_letter_code
_entity_poly.pdbx_strand_id
1 'polypeptide(L)'
;EIGVQMFTLRRWTQTIEALREALARVKEIGYDTIQASAFGPMPVEEVAKAVADTGLTVGATHTPWPRLLSELDDVIAEHRVLNCRHTAVGMVPPDTYLSLAGLNQFVEEARVIVDKLGASGMTFSYHHHHHEFQHFEGKSWLQHLFNVSEDFELGFEIDTHWVVAGGA
;
A
#
# COMPACT_ATOMS: atom_id res chain seq x y z
N GLU A 1 -11.88 -7.74 -10.08
CA GLU A 1 -10.84 -7.32 -11.05
C GLU A 1 -9.52 -7.97 -10.69
N ILE A 2 -8.68 -8.20 -11.69
CA ILE A 2 -7.30 -8.68 -11.50
C ILE A 2 -6.37 -7.58 -11.99
N GLY A 3 -5.47 -7.13 -11.13
CA GLY A 3 -4.51 -6.07 -11.42
C GLY A 3 -3.07 -6.52 -11.29
N VAL A 4 -2.16 -5.66 -11.74
CA VAL A 4 -0.71 -5.87 -11.59
C VAL A 4 -0.18 -5.03 -10.43
N GLN A 5 0.50 -5.69 -9.50
CA GLN A 5 1.26 -5.00 -8.46
C GLN A 5 2.60 -4.53 -9.07
N MET A 6 2.72 -3.20 -9.26
CA MET A 6 3.81 -2.60 -10.03
C MET A 6 5.18 -2.67 -9.34
N PHE A 7 5.25 -3.04 -8.07
CA PHE A 7 6.53 -3.31 -7.41
C PHE A 7 7.32 -4.41 -8.14
N THR A 8 6.65 -5.37 -8.77
CA THR A 8 7.28 -6.41 -9.58
C THR A 8 8.04 -5.84 -10.78
N LEU A 9 7.59 -4.68 -11.27
CA LEU A 9 8.14 -3.95 -12.40
C LEU A 9 9.00 -2.73 -12.00
N ARG A 10 9.29 -2.55 -10.69
CA ARG A 10 9.93 -1.34 -10.14
C ARG A 10 11.23 -0.90 -10.84
N ARG A 11 11.96 -1.82 -11.47
CA ARG A 11 13.18 -1.49 -12.21
C ARG A 11 12.91 -0.77 -13.55
N TRP A 12 11.67 -0.86 -14.03
CA TRP A 12 11.22 -0.30 -15.31
C TRP A 12 10.17 0.81 -15.13
N THR A 13 10.05 1.38 -13.92
CA THR A 13 9.07 2.42 -13.59
C THR A 13 9.72 3.61 -12.88
N GLN A 14 11.02 3.86 -13.14
CA GLN A 14 11.77 4.89 -12.43
C GLN A 14 11.76 6.26 -13.14
N THR A 15 11.37 6.31 -14.42
CA THR A 15 11.14 7.55 -15.18
C THR A 15 9.78 7.48 -15.86
N ILE A 16 9.26 8.64 -16.27
CA ILE A 16 7.92 8.69 -16.90
C ILE A 16 7.87 7.94 -18.23
N GLU A 17 8.96 7.97 -19.02
CA GLU A 17 9.06 7.24 -20.28
C GLU A 17 9.04 5.73 -20.03
N ALA A 18 9.84 5.24 -19.08
CA ALA A 18 9.88 3.82 -18.71
C ALA A 18 8.53 3.36 -18.11
N LEU A 19 7.89 4.21 -17.29
CA LEU A 19 6.56 3.94 -16.76
C LEU A 19 5.52 3.79 -17.89
N ARG A 20 5.50 4.70 -18.89
CA ARG A 20 4.60 4.62 -20.04
C ARG A 20 4.78 3.31 -20.84
N GLU A 21 6.02 2.89 -21.08
CA GLU A 21 6.29 1.63 -21.76
C GLU A 21 5.80 0.44 -20.93
N ALA A 22 6.07 0.42 -19.62
CA ALA A 22 5.62 -0.65 -18.73
C ALA A 22 4.09 -0.75 -18.69
N LEU A 23 3.38 0.40 -18.54
CA LEU A 23 1.92 0.44 -18.54
C LEU A 23 1.31 -0.04 -19.86
N ALA A 24 1.88 0.36 -21.01
CA ALA A 24 1.44 -0.11 -22.32
C ALA A 24 1.53 -1.64 -22.43
N ARG A 25 2.62 -2.24 -21.96
CA ARG A 25 2.79 -3.72 -21.93
C ARG A 25 1.81 -4.39 -20.97
N VAL A 26 1.59 -3.80 -19.79
CA VAL A 26 0.60 -4.30 -18.81
C VAL A 26 -0.80 -4.32 -19.44
N LYS A 27 -1.17 -3.26 -20.17
CA LYS A 27 -2.46 -3.20 -20.88
C LYS A 27 -2.53 -4.21 -22.03
N GLU A 28 -1.47 -4.36 -22.81
CA GLU A 28 -1.39 -5.33 -23.92
C GLU A 28 -1.56 -6.78 -23.45
N ILE A 29 -1.05 -7.12 -22.25
CA ILE A 29 -1.24 -8.43 -21.61
C ILE A 29 -2.70 -8.66 -21.24
N GLY A 30 -3.50 -7.61 -21.07
CA GLY A 30 -4.94 -7.70 -20.80
C GLY A 30 -5.35 -7.31 -19.37
N TYR A 31 -4.49 -6.62 -18.61
CA TYR A 31 -4.88 -6.07 -17.31
C TYR A 31 -5.63 -4.75 -17.49
N ASP A 32 -6.52 -4.45 -16.54
CA ASP A 32 -7.32 -3.21 -16.53
C ASP A 32 -6.99 -2.30 -15.34
N THR A 33 -6.31 -2.83 -14.34
CA THR A 33 -5.95 -2.07 -13.14
C THR A 33 -4.53 -2.37 -12.67
N ILE A 34 -3.94 -1.43 -11.96
CA ILE A 34 -2.64 -1.58 -11.32
C ILE A 34 -2.71 -1.22 -9.84
N GLN A 35 -1.80 -1.78 -9.06
CA GLN A 35 -1.41 -1.22 -7.79
C GLN A 35 -0.13 -0.38 -8.00
N ALA A 36 -0.23 0.93 -7.81
CA ALA A 36 0.91 1.84 -7.94
C ALA A 36 1.84 1.69 -6.73
N SER A 37 3.03 1.17 -6.97
CA SER A 37 4.02 0.89 -5.93
C SER A 37 5.45 1.02 -6.46
N ALA A 38 6.31 1.68 -5.69
CA ALA A 38 7.73 1.84 -5.96
C ALA A 38 8.06 2.49 -7.32
N PHE A 39 7.26 3.45 -7.73
CA PHE A 39 7.60 4.33 -8.85
C PHE A 39 8.77 5.25 -8.46
N GLY A 40 9.54 5.68 -9.46
CA GLY A 40 10.54 6.73 -9.29
C GLY A 40 9.89 8.09 -8.93
N PRO A 41 10.71 9.08 -8.55
CA PRO A 41 10.21 10.40 -8.21
C PRO A 41 9.68 11.11 -9.47
N MET A 42 8.37 11.13 -9.64
CA MET A 42 7.67 11.73 -10.76
C MET A 42 6.49 12.58 -10.26
N PRO A 43 6.14 13.69 -10.94
CA PRO A 43 4.91 14.42 -10.64
C PRO A 43 3.69 13.50 -10.76
N VAL A 44 2.80 13.54 -9.77
CA VAL A 44 1.61 12.66 -9.73
C VAL A 44 0.69 12.86 -10.93
N GLU A 45 0.62 14.09 -11.47
CA GLU A 45 -0.16 14.42 -12.64
C GLU A 45 0.37 13.70 -13.90
N GLU A 46 1.68 13.57 -14.03
CA GLU A 46 2.29 12.83 -15.14
C GLU A 46 2.03 11.32 -15.01
N VAL A 47 2.10 10.79 -13.79
CA VAL A 47 1.74 9.40 -13.49
C VAL A 47 0.27 9.14 -13.84
N ALA A 48 -0.64 10.00 -13.33
CA ALA A 48 -2.07 9.89 -13.62
C ALA A 48 -2.37 9.95 -15.12
N LYS A 49 -1.71 10.87 -15.82
CA LYS A 49 -1.84 10.96 -17.28
C LYS A 49 -1.33 9.72 -17.99
N ALA A 50 -0.17 9.19 -17.59
CA ALA A 50 0.39 7.96 -18.18
C ALA A 50 -0.54 6.77 -18.01
N VAL A 51 -1.16 6.61 -16.83
CA VAL A 51 -2.15 5.57 -16.56
C VAL A 51 -3.39 5.76 -17.43
N ALA A 52 -3.95 6.98 -17.48
CA ALA A 52 -5.15 7.29 -18.25
C ALA A 52 -4.95 7.08 -19.77
N ASP A 53 -3.79 7.48 -20.30
CA ASP A 53 -3.46 7.33 -21.74
C ASP A 53 -3.46 5.85 -22.17
N THR A 54 -3.26 4.90 -21.26
CA THR A 54 -3.31 3.45 -21.54
C THR A 54 -4.69 2.83 -21.31
N GLY A 55 -5.64 3.57 -20.72
CA GLY A 55 -6.94 3.04 -20.30
C GLY A 55 -6.86 2.06 -19.12
N LEU A 56 -5.77 2.13 -18.33
CA LEU A 56 -5.65 1.47 -17.04
C LEU A 56 -6.26 2.34 -15.93
N THR A 57 -6.52 1.72 -14.78
CA THR A 57 -6.93 2.42 -13.55
C THR A 57 -5.95 2.12 -12.42
N VAL A 58 -5.85 3.02 -11.44
CA VAL A 58 -5.13 2.76 -10.19
C VAL A 58 -6.13 2.22 -9.18
N GLY A 59 -6.07 0.91 -8.91
CA GLY A 59 -6.96 0.26 -7.93
C GLY A 59 -6.49 0.43 -6.48
N ALA A 60 -5.19 0.50 -6.27
CA ALA A 60 -4.58 0.71 -4.96
C ALA A 60 -3.17 1.32 -5.09
N THR A 61 -2.62 1.81 -3.97
CA THR A 61 -1.24 2.27 -3.89
C THR A 61 -0.53 1.68 -2.69
N HIS A 62 0.82 1.68 -2.70
CA HIS A 62 1.62 1.61 -1.49
C HIS A 62 2.20 2.99 -1.17
N THR A 63 1.83 3.53 -0.02
CA THR A 63 2.37 4.80 0.49
C THR A 63 3.41 4.52 1.58
N PRO A 64 4.61 5.11 1.49
CA PRO A 64 5.63 4.95 2.53
C PRO A 64 5.13 5.42 3.90
N TRP A 65 5.43 4.64 4.95
CA TRP A 65 5.00 4.95 6.32
C TRP A 65 5.35 6.37 6.79
N PRO A 66 6.58 6.89 6.57
CA PRO A 66 6.89 8.26 6.96
C PRO A 66 6.00 9.32 6.31
N ARG A 67 5.57 9.12 5.06
CA ARG A 67 4.67 10.05 4.38
C ARG A 67 3.25 10.01 4.96
N LEU A 68 2.77 8.83 5.35
CA LEU A 68 1.48 8.68 6.04
C LEU A 68 1.47 9.43 7.37
N LEU A 69 2.60 9.49 8.07
CA LEU A 69 2.73 10.20 9.35
C LEU A 69 2.86 11.73 9.20
N SER A 70 3.58 12.21 8.20
CA SER A 70 3.97 13.62 8.11
C SER A 70 3.36 14.41 6.95
N GLU A 71 2.88 13.71 5.89
CA GLU A 71 2.45 14.32 4.62
C GLU A 71 1.04 13.83 4.20
N LEU A 72 0.17 13.50 5.18
CA LEU A 72 -1.10 12.82 4.89
C LEU A 72 -2.05 13.66 4.02
N ASP A 73 -2.01 14.98 4.12
CA ASP A 73 -2.80 15.88 3.26
C ASP A 73 -2.33 15.83 1.80
N ASP A 74 -1.01 15.75 1.58
CA ASP A 74 -0.44 15.62 0.24
C ASP A 74 -0.77 14.23 -0.34
N VAL A 75 -0.69 13.18 0.48
CA VAL A 75 -1.11 11.82 0.09
C VAL A 75 -2.57 11.82 -0.36
N ILE A 76 -3.48 12.47 0.37
CA ILE A 76 -4.90 12.59 0.00
C ILE A 76 -5.06 13.35 -1.33
N ALA A 77 -4.31 14.43 -1.52
CA ALA A 77 -4.37 15.22 -2.75
C ALA A 77 -3.88 14.40 -3.96
N GLU A 78 -2.76 13.70 -3.83
CA GLU A 78 -2.21 12.82 -4.87
C GLU A 78 -3.20 11.70 -5.25
N HIS A 79 -3.86 11.09 -4.27
CA HIS A 79 -4.85 10.03 -4.53
C HIS A 79 -6.08 10.54 -5.27
N ARG A 80 -6.48 11.80 -5.05
CA ARG A 80 -7.53 12.43 -5.85
C ARG A 80 -7.11 12.60 -7.32
N VAL A 81 -5.86 12.99 -7.57
CA VAL A 81 -5.30 13.09 -8.93
C VAL A 81 -5.25 11.72 -9.60
N LEU A 82 -4.85 10.68 -8.86
CA LEU A 82 -4.82 9.30 -9.37
C LEU A 82 -6.21 8.66 -9.50
N ASN A 83 -7.26 9.31 -9.03
CA ASN A 83 -8.61 8.75 -8.89
C ASN A 83 -8.61 7.39 -8.15
N CYS A 84 -7.75 7.26 -7.13
CA CYS A 84 -7.58 6.07 -6.31
C CYS A 84 -8.08 6.32 -4.89
N ARG A 85 -8.80 5.37 -4.31
CA ARG A 85 -9.36 5.47 -2.95
C ARG A 85 -8.74 4.51 -1.95
N HIS A 86 -7.82 3.67 -2.40
CA HIS A 86 -7.23 2.63 -1.55
C HIS A 86 -5.73 2.82 -1.46
N THR A 87 -5.21 2.94 -0.25
CA THR A 87 -3.78 2.93 0.00
C THR A 87 -3.43 1.92 1.07
N ALA A 88 -2.25 1.32 0.97
CA ALA A 88 -1.70 0.47 2.01
C ALA A 88 -0.31 0.96 2.41
N VAL A 89 0.09 0.69 3.65
CA VAL A 89 1.50 0.76 4.01
C VAL A 89 2.19 -0.49 3.47
N GLY A 90 3.16 -0.31 2.58
CA GLY A 90 3.88 -1.44 1.98
C GLY A 90 5.01 -1.99 2.85
N MET A 91 5.51 -1.21 3.80
CA MET A 91 6.56 -1.60 4.75
C MET A 91 6.56 -0.62 5.93
N VAL A 92 6.63 -1.16 7.15
CA VAL A 92 6.85 -0.39 8.38
C VAL A 92 8.28 -0.59 8.89
N PRO A 93 8.82 0.32 9.73
CA PRO A 93 10.12 0.12 10.35
C PRO A 93 10.19 -1.17 11.16
N PRO A 94 11.38 -1.82 11.27
CA PRO A 94 11.54 -3.07 12.01
C PRO A 94 11.06 -2.99 13.46
N ASP A 95 11.29 -1.89 14.15
CA ASP A 95 10.86 -1.69 15.55
C ASP A 95 9.35 -1.88 15.73
N THR A 96 8.57 -1.68 14.68
CA THR A 96 7.11 -1.86 14.68
C THR A 96 6.72 -3.32 14.87
N TYR A 97 7.32 -4.24 14.10
CA TYR A 97 6.93 -5.67 14.11
C TYR A 97 7.83 -6.55 15.00
N LEU A 98 8.88 -6.00 15.60
CA LEU A 98 9.77 -6.74 16.50
C LEU A 98 9.30 -6.76 17.96
N SER A 99 8.17 -6.14 18.29
CA SER A 99 7.63 -6.11 19.66
C SER A 99 6.14 -5.78 19.68
N LEU A 100 5.47 -6.12 20.79
CA LEU A 100 4.11 -5.67 21.07
C LEU A 100 4.04 -4.17 21.43
N ALA A 101 5.12 -3.59 21.93
CA ALA A 101 5.20 -2.14 22.14
C ALA A 101 5.18 -1.38 20.80
N GLY A 102 5.93 -1.88 19.81
CA GLY A 102 5.89 -1.34 18.44
C GLY A 102 4.53 -1.50 17.79
N LEU A 103 3.84 -2.63 18.00
CA LEU A 103 2.46 -2.83 17.55
C LEU A 103 1.52 -1.78 18.15
N ASN A 104 1.58 -1.54 19.45
CA ASN A 104 0.72 -0.57 20.11
C ASN A 104 0.95 0.85 19.57
N GLN A 105 2.21 1.24 19.36
CA GLN A 105 2.53 2.53 18.75
C GLN A 105 1.96 2.62 17.32
N PHE A 106 2.14 1.57 16.51
CA PHE A 106 1.57 1.52 15.15
C PHE A 106 0.05 1.70 15.18
N VAL A 107 -0.65 1.02 16.10
CA VAL A 107 -2.12 1.11 16.22
C VAL A 107 -2.56 2.53 16.54
N GLU A 108 -1.90 3.22 17.48
CA GLU A 108 -2.19 4.62 17.82
C GLU A 108 -2.03 5.53 16.59
N GLU A 109 -0.93 5.39 15.86
CA GLU A 109 -0.64 6.16 14.66
C GLU A 109 -1.62 5.81 13.50
N ALA A 110 -1.91 4.51 13.30
CA ALA A 110 -2.81 4.04 12.26
C ALA A 110 -4.26 4.50 12.45
N ARG A 111 -4.74 4.62 13.69
CA ARG A 111 -6.09 5.16 13.98
C ARG A 111 -6.25 6.57 13.42
N VAL A 112 -5.28 7.44 13.64
CA VAL A 112 -5.30 8.81 13.12
C VAL A 112 -5.31 8.84 11.60
N ILE A 113 -4.53 7.95 10.98
CA ILE A 113 -4.46 7.82 9.51
C ILE A 113 -5.79 7.32 8.95
N VAL A 114 -6.36 6.25 9.53
CA VAL A 114 -7.66 5.68 9.14
C VAL A 114 -8.77 6.72 9.22
N ASP A 115 -8.87 7.44 10.34
CA ASP A 115 -9.90 8.48 10.54
C ASP A 115 -9.80 9.59 9.49
N LYS A 116 -8.58 10.09 9.22
CA LYS A 116 -8.37 11.19 8.28
C LYS A 116 -8.58 10.75 6.83
N LEU A 117 -8.11 9.55 6.44
CA LEU A 117 -8.36 8.98 5.12
C LEU A 117 -9.85 8.67 4.93
N GLY A 118 -10.52 8.08 5.92
CA GLY A 118 -11.94 7.80 5.92
C GLY A 118 -12.80 9.06 5.73
N ALA A 119 -12.47 10.15 6.44
CA ALA A 119 -13.10 11.46 6.25
C ALA A 119 -12.95 12.02 4.82
N SER A 120 -11.93 11.56 4.09
CA SER A 120 -11.67 11.91 2.69
C SER A 120 -12.25 10.90 1.68
N GLY A 121 -12.98 9.88 2.14
CA GLY A 121 -13.57 8.82 1.32
C GLY A 121 -12.55 7.80 0.83
N MET A 122 -11.44 7.65 1.55
CA MET A 122 -10.37 6.69 1.25
C MET A 122 -10.30 5.60 2.32
N THR A 123 -9.70 4.46 1.98
CA THR A 123 -9.42 3.36 2.90
C THR A 123 -7.92 3.17 3.06
N PHE A 124 -7.54 2.70 4.24
CA PHE A 124 -6.16 2.38 4.57
C PHE A 124 -6.02 0.91 4.94
N SER A 125 -4.97 0.25 4.43
CA SER A 125 -4.69 -1.17 4.68
C SER A 125 -3.26 -1.38 5.15
N TYR A 126 -3.06 -2.45 5.90
CA TYR A 126 -1.75 -2.98 6.24
C TYR A 126 -1.39 -4.10 5.26
N HIS A 127 -0.27 -3.94 4.54
CA HIS A 127 0.34 -5.01 3.75
C HIS A 127 1.40 -5.71 4.59
N HIS A 128 1.26 -7.02 4.78
CA HIS A 128 2.19 -7.80 5.60
C HIS A 128 3.27 -8.50 4.78
N HIS A 129 4.33 -8.91 5.47
CA HIS A 129 5.39 -9.76 4.97
C HIS A 129 5.52 -11.02 5.84
N HIS A 130 6.66 -11.71 5.77
CA HIS A 130 6.91 -12.91 6.59
C HIS A 130 7.22 -12.59 8.06
N HIS A 131 7.75 -11.40 8.37
CA HIS A 131 8.18 -11.06 9.72
C HIS A 131 7.01 -10.89 10.69
N GLU A 132 5.83 -10.52 10.23
CA GLU A 132 4.63 -10.38 11.06
C GLU A 132 4.06 -11.73 11.52
N PHE A 133 4.60 -12.84 11.02
CA PHE A 133 4.30 -14.18 11.54
C PHE A 133 5.16 -14.56 12.75
N GLN A 134 6.12 -13.71 13.18
CA GLN A 134 6.84 -13.91 14.43
C GLN A 134 5.87 -13.88 15.63
N HIS A 135 6.05 -14.82 16.56
CA HIS A 135 5.15 -15.01 17.70
C HIS A 135 5.57 -14.19 18.92
N PHE A 136 4.56 -13.59 19.56
CA PHE A 136 4.62 -12.92 20.85
C PHE A 136 3.45 -13.41 21.69
N GLU A 137 3.70 -13.85 22.92
CA GLU A 137 2.64 -14.30 23.85
C GLU A 137 1.68 -15.34 23.23
N GLY A 138 2.22 -16.26 22.41
CA GLY A 138 1.48 -17.38 21.83
C GLY A 138 0.69 -17.06 20.55
N LYS A 139 0.74 -15.83 20.04
CA LYS A 139 0.13 -15.43 18.77
C LYS A 139 1.15 -14.75 17.88
N SER A 140 0.95 -14.79 16.55
CA SER A 140 1.77 -13.98 15.65
C SER A 140 1.50 -12.49 15.85
N TRP A 141 2.48 -11.65 15.50
CA TRP A 141 2.29 -10.19 15.50
C TRP A 141 1.07 -9.79 14.64
N LEU A 142 0.91 -10.42 13.48
CA LEU A 142 -0.23 -10.19 12.60
C LEU A 142 -1.57 -10.55 13.26
N GLN A 143 -1.63 -11.66 14.02
CA GLN A 143 -2.84 -12.03 14.78
C GLN A 143 -3.14 -11.02 15.90
N HIS A 144 -2.11 -10.46 16.54
CA HIS A 144 -2.31 -9.37 17.50
C HIS A 144 -2.87 -8.14 16.80
N LEU A 145 -2.34 -7.76 15.62
CA LEU A 145 -2.86 -6.64 14.85
C LEU A 145 -4.32 -6.86 14.43
N PHE A 146 -4.69 -8.05 13.96
CA PHE A 146 -6.09 -8.38 13.64
C PHE A 146 -7.01 -8.18 14.83
N ASN A 147 -6.62 -8.66 16.01
CA ASN A 147 -7.45 -8.54 17.21
C ASN A 147 -7.70 -7.08 17.63
N VAL A 148 -6.65 -6.23 17.57
CA VAL A 148 -6.79 -4.82 17.99
C VAL A 148 -7.41 -3.94 16.91
N SER A 149 -7.45 -4.38 15.66
CA SER A 149 -8.04 -3.63 14.55
C SER A 149 -9.55 -3.81 14.42
N GLU A 150 -10.17 -4.71 15.21
CA GLU A 150 -11.63 -4.87 15.26
C GLU A 150 -12.35 -3.58 15.69
N ASP A 151 -11.65 -2.71 16.44
CA ASP A 151 -12.21 -1.45 16.97
C ASP A 151 -12.09 -0.25 16.01
N PHE A 152 -11.44 -0.41 14.84
CA PHE A 152 -11.28 0.65 13.83
C PHE A 152 -11.12 0.07 12.42
N GLU A 153 -11.43 0.86 11.40
CA GLU A 153 -11.53 0.40 10.00
C GLU A 153 -10.16 0.24 9.31
N LEU A 154 -9.21 -0.48 9.93
CA LEU A 154 -7.97 -0.86 9.27
C LEU A 154 -8.23 -2.05 8.33
N GLY A 155 -7.98 -1.87 7.05
CA GLY A 155 -7.99 -2.93 6.06
C GLY A 155 -6.72 -3.80 6.10
N PHE A 156 -6.77 -4.95 5.44
CA PHE A 156 -5.62 -5.83 5.30
C PHE A 156 -5.41 -6.19 3.84
N GLU A 157 -4.21 -5.96 3.35
CA GLU A 157 -3.74 -6.42 2.05
C GLU A 157 -2.95 -7.72 2.26
N ILE A 158 -3.64 -8.85 2.07
CA ILE A 158 -3.06 -10.17 2.30
C ILE A 158 -2.23 -10.61 1.08
N ASP A 159 -0.94 -10.79 1.30
CA ASP A 159 -0.02 -11.34 0.31
C ASP A 159 0.23 -12.82 0.56
N THR A 160 -0.33 -13.66 -0.30
CA THR A 160 -0.25 -15.13 -0.18
C THR A 160 1.18 -15.67 -0.29
N HIS A 161 2.10 -14.96 -0.99
CA HIS A 161 3.51 -15.32 -1.00
C HIS A 161 4.10 -15.21 0.42
N TRP A 162 3.81 -14.11 1.12
CA TRP A 162 4.32 -13.89 2.46
C TRP A 162 3.65 -14.75 3.52
N VAL A 163 2.40 -15.17 3.32
CA VAL A 163 1.75 -16.18 4.18
C VAL A 163 2.56 -17.47 4.12
N VAL A 164 2.85 -17.98 2.93
CA VAL A 164 3.65 -19.21 2.75
C VAL A 164 5.08 -19.03 3.28
N ALA A 165 5.73 -17.90 2.99
CA ALA A 165 7.09 -17.61 3.46
C ALA A 165 7.17 -17.44 5.00
N GLY A 166 6.08 -17.00 5.63
CA GLY A 166 5.94 -16.89 7.09
C GLY A 166 5.66 -18.23 7.80
N GLY A 167 5.39 -19.28 7.04
CA GLY A 167 5.17 -20.63 7.60
C GLY A 167 3.74 -20.85 8.11
N ALA A 168 2.75 -20.09 7.61
CA ALA A 168 1.34 -20.23 7.97
C ALA A 168 0.55 -21.03 6.92
#